data_0c05875bec91f27edafb4a9c37689b28
#
_entry.id   0c05875bec91f27edafb4a9c37689b28
#
_cell.length_a   1.000
_cell.length_b   1.000
_cell.length_c   1.000
_cell.angle_alpha   90.00
_cell.angle_beta   90.00
_cell.angle_gamma   90.00
#
_symmetry.space_group_name_H-M   'P 1'
#
loop_
_entity.id
_entity.type
_entity.pdbx_description
1 polymer ?
#
loop_
_entity_poly.entity_id
_entity_poly.type
_entity_poly.pdbx_seq_one_letter_code
_entity_poly.pdbx_strand_id
1 'polypeptide(L)'
;MTRRGRVQAGNWWLVGLGLAVVFLPGVSLAEQSAARFALVMSGAAVKDNQTGLTWEQEPDWIHDVWGASVARCLTKEVGGQQGWRAPSIDELKTLIDTSQHDPALPAGHPFSNIKSEIYWTATPDPKDDIVAWQVSFFSGEPVTDQKSGTRRLWCVLGESRK
;
A
#
# COMPACT_ATOMS: atom_id res chain seq x y z
N MET A 1 53.17 47.49 -60.12
CA MET A 1 53.48 46.21 -59.42
C MET A 1 52.57 46.12 -58.23
N THR A 2 51.47 45.38 -58.33
CA THR A 2 50.36 45.35 -57.37
C THR A 2 50.37 43.97 -56.67
N ARG A 3 50.69 43.93 -55.39
CA ARG A 3 50.60 42.69 -54.58
C ARG A 3 49.17 42.62 -53.98
N ARG A 4 48.40 41.63 -54.35
CA ARG A 4 47.14 41.26 -53.74
C ARG A 4 47.40 40.51 -52.43
N GLY A 5 46.99 41.01 -51.34
CA GLY A 5 46.89 40.27 -50.07
C GLY A 5 45.69 39.36 -50.02
N ARG A 6 45.93 38.09 -49.70
CA ARG A 6 44.88 37.04 -49.55
C ARG A 6 44.42 37.05 -48.12
N VAL A 7 43.12 37.35 -47.94
CA VAL A 7 42.45 37.27 -46.63
C VAL A 7 42.08 35.81 -46.39
N GLN A 8 42.63 35.18 -45.33
CA GLN A 8 42.21 33.89 -44.89
C GLN A 8 40.94 34.03 -44.04
N ALA A 9 39.88 33.32 -44.43
CA ALA A 9 38.68 33.13 -43.66
C ALA A 9 38.90 32.13 -42.52
N GLY A 10 38.83 32.58 -41.30
CA GLY A 10 38.88 31.70 -40.11
C GLY A 10 37.56 30.92 -39.96
N ASN A 11 37.66 29.60 -39.93
CA ASN A 11 36.56 28.69 -39.62
C ASN A 11 36.27 28.75 -38.13
N TRP A 12 35.18 29.34 -37.77
CA TRP A 12 34.65 29.30 -36.39
C TRP A 12 33.78 28.04 -36.26
N TRP A 13 34.33 27.00 -35.65
CA TRP A 13 33.56 25.83 -35.24
C TRP A 13 32.75 26.20 -34.01
N LEU A 14 31.46 26.42 -34.18
CA LEU A 14 30.52 26.48 -33.08
C LEU A 14 30.34 25.08 -32.52
N VAL A 15 30.97 24.81 -31.38
CA VAL A 15 30.72 23.62 -30.58
C VAL A 15 29.39 23.83 -29.89
N GLY A 16 28.31 23.36 -30.49
CA GLY A 16 27.00 23.30 -29.88
C GLY A 16 27.01 22.27 -28.76
N LEU A 17 27.06 22.72 -27.50
CA LEU A 17 26.75 21.89 -26.32
C LEU A 17 25.27 21.52 -26.40
N GLY A 18 24.97 20.37 -27.02
CA GLY A 18 23.66 19.76 -26.93
C GLY A 18 23.44 19.25 -25.52
N LEU A 19 22.62 19.94 -24.73
CA LEU A 19 22.06 19.41 -23.49
C LEU A 19 21.19 18.22 -23.85
N ALA A 20 21.76 17.00 -23.68
CA ALA A 20 20.99 15.78 -23.74
C ALA A 20 20.03 15.79 -22.52
N VAL A 21 18.78 16.08 -22.73
CA VAL A 21 17.72 15.87 -21.73
C VAL A 21 17.57 14.37 -21.55
N VAL A 22 18.18 13.84 -20.51
CA VAL A 22 17.96 12.45 -20.09
C VAL A 22 16.56 12.38 -19.51
N PHE A 23 15.58 11.90 -20.30
CA PHE A 23 14.29 11.48 -19.77
C PHE A 23 14.52 10.23 -18.93
N LEU A 24 14.53 10.38 -17.61
CA LEU A 24 14.40 9.24 -16.72
C LEU A 24 13.01 8.67 -16.91
N PRO A 25 12.84 7.40 -17.25
CA PRO A 25 11.52 6.79 -17.33
C PRO A 25 10.86 6.92 -15.94
N GLY A 26 9.69 7.55 -15.89
CA GLY A 26 8.89 7.60 -14.66
C GLY A 26 8.53 6.17 -14.25
N VAL A 27 8.77 5.84 -12.99
CA VAL A 27 8.36 4.56 -12.41
C VAL A 27 6.84 4.46 -12.47
N SER A 28 6.30 3.37 -13.03
CA SER A 28 4.85 3.17 -13.09
C SER A 28 4.27 2.92 -11.70
N LEU A 29 2.97 3.23 -11.51
CA LEU A 29 2.27 2.94 -10.26
C LEU A 29 2.33 1.44 -9.90
N ALA A 30 2.30 0.56 -10.89
CA ALA A 30 2.44 -0.88 -10.70
C ALA A 30 3.84 -1.28 -10.21
N GLU A 31 4.91 -0.68 -10.74
CA GLU A 31 6.28 -0.89 -10.26
C GLU A 31 6.47 -0.35 -8.84
N GLN A 32 5.84 0.77 -8.53
CA GLN A 32 5.87 1.37 -7.19
C GLN A 32 5.17 0.48 -6.16
N SER A 33 4.02 -0.10 -6.53
CA SER A 33 3.30 -1.07 -5.70
C SER A 33 4.06 -2.37 -5.52
N ALA A 34 4.67 -2.90 -6.58
CA ALA A 34 5.53 -4.09 -6.52
C ALA A 34 6.80 -3.86 -5.68
N ALA A 35 7.34 -2.66 -5.66
CA ALA A 35 8.46 -2.30 -4.78
C ALA A 35 8.04 -2.20 -3.31
N ARG A 36 6.80 -1.75 -3.03
CA ARG A 36 6.24 -1.66 -1.69
C ARG A 36 5.87 -3.02 -1.12
N PHE A 37 5.21 -3.86 -1.88
CA PHE A 37 4.64 -5.12 -1.43
C PHE A 37 5.41 -6.32 -1.99
N ALA A 38 5.78 -7.26 -1.13
CA ALA A 38 6.44 -8.49 -1.50
C ALA A 38 5.69 -9.70 -0.98
N LEU A 39 5.45 -10.69 -1.83
CA LEU A 39 4.93 -11.99 -1.39
C LEU A 39 5.96 -12.69 -0.51
N VAL A 40 5.52 -13.18 0.64
CA VAL A 40 6.33 -13.93 1.61
C VAL A 40 5.59 -15.20 2.05
N MET A 41 6.23 -16.04 2.83
CA MET A 41 5.63 -17.28 3.36
C MET A 41 5.03 -18.14 2.24
N SER A 42 5.80 -18.37 1.17
CA SER A 42 5.36 -19.16 -0.01
C SER A 42 4.07 -18.61 -0.66
N GLY A 43 3.86 -17.30 -0.58
CA GLY A 43 2.69 -16.63 -1.16
C GLY A 43 1.48 -16.51 -0.23
N ALA A 44 1.56 -17.04 1.00
CA ALA A 44 0.44 -16.97 1.97
C ALA A 44 0.30 -15.57 2.62
N ALA A 45 1.34 -14.74 2.54
CA ALA A 45 1.36 -13.42 3.14
C ALA A 45 2.07 -12.39 2.26
N VAL A 46 1.85 -11.12 2.56
CA VAL A 46 2.43 -9.96 1.87
C VAL A 46 3.15 -9.09 2.88
N LYS A 47 4.43 -8.89 2.67
CA LYS A 47 5.24 -7.92 3.41
C LYS A 47 5.07 -6.54 2.82
N ASP A 48 4.63 -5.58 3.62
CA ASP A 48 4.68 -4.16 3.30
C ASP A 48 6.04 -3.60 3.74
N ASN A 49 6.91 -3.31 2.78
CA ASN A 49 8.26 -2.79 3.02
C ASN A 49 8.24 -1.35 3.55
N GLN A 50 7.16 -0.62 3.34
CA GLN A 50 7.01 0.75 3.83
C GLN A 50 6.72 0.78 5.33
N THR A 51 5.82 -0.05 5.80
CA THR A 51 5.39 -0.09 7.21
C THR A 51 6.16 -1.12 8.04
N GLY A 52 6.71 -2.14 7.41
CA GLY A 52 7.29 -3.29 8.06
C GLY A 52 6.27 -4.35 8.49
N LEU A 53 5.00 -4.14 8.25
CA LEU A 53 3.92 -5.08 8.56
C LEU A 53 3.88 -6.23 7.56
N THR A 54 3.35 -7.36 7.98
CA THR A 54 3.04 -8.49 7.10
C THR A 54 1.55 -8.78 7.20
N TRP A 55 0.87 -8.78 6.08
CA TRP A 55 -0.57 -8.96 5.96
C TRP A 55 -0.89 -10.35 5.41
N GLU A 56 -2.04 -10.91 5.76
CA GLU A 56 -2.54 -12.07 5.01
C GLU A 56 -2.62 -11.70 3.52
N GLN A 57 -2.19 -12.59 2.64
CA GLN A 57 -2.32 -12.37 1.21
C GLN A 57 -3.80 -12.38 0.78
N GLU A 58 -4.62 -13.17 1.46
CA GLU A 58 -6.05 -13.27 1.30
C GLU A 58 -6.73 -13.26 2.67
N PRO A 59 -7.46 -12.19 3.05
CA PRO A 59 -8.26 -12.20 4.27
C PRO A 59 -9.40 -13.20 4.14
N ASP A 60 -9.80 -13.82 5.27
CA ASP A 60 -10.93 -14.75 5.24
C ASP A 60 -12.25 -14.05 4.88
N TRP A 61 -13.22 -14.85 4.49
CA TRP A 61 -14.55 -14.37 4.09
C TRP A 61 -15.54 -14.25 5.24
N ILE A 62 -15.10 -14.48 6.47
CA ILE A 62 -15.97 -14.54 7.66
C ILE A 62 -16.36 -13.12 8.09
N HIS A 63 -17.67 -12.91 8.23
CA HIS A 63 -18.24 -11.73 8.88
C HIS A 63 -18.59 -12.09 10.31
N ASP A 64 -18.06 -11.34 11.27
CA ASP A 64 -18.30 -11.61 12.69
C ASP A 64 -18.36 -10.31 13.49
N VAL A 65 -18.85 -10.39 14.71
CA VAL A 65 -18.83 -9.28 15.66
C VAL A 65 -17.40 -8.93 16.05
N TRP A 66 -17.19 -7.70 16.46
CA TRP A 66 -15.85 -7.15 16.68
C TRP A 66 -14.97 -8.03 17.56
N GLY A 67 -15.46 -8.43 18.76
CA GLY A 67 -14.65 -9.23 19.70
C GLY A 67 -14.26 -10.60 19.16
N ALA A 68 -15.18 -11.29 18.48
CA ALA A 68 -14.92 -12.59 17.86
C ALA A 68 -13.92 -12.45 16.71
N SER A 69 -14.05 -11.41 15.88
CA SER A 69 -13.13 -11.10 14.79
C SER A 69 -11.71 -10.86 15.31
N VAL A 70 -11.54 -10.02 16.33
CA VAL A 70 -10.23 -9.74 16.95
C VAL A 70 -9.61 -10.99 17.54
N ALA A 71 -10.39 -11.80 18.28
CA ALA A 71 -9.92 -13.05 18.88
C ALA A 71 -9.49 -14.08 17.81
N ARG A 72 -10.18 -14.13 16.67
CA ARG A 72 -9.85 -15.04 15.57
C ARG A 72 -8.45 -14.80 15.00
N CYS A 73 -8.01 -13.55 14.86
CA CYS A 73 -6.65 -13.28 14.41
C CYS A 73 -5.59 -13.85 15.35
N LEU A 74 -5.83 -13.81 16.66
CA LEU A 74 -4.87 -14.32 17.67
C LEU A 74 -4.64 -15.84 17.58
N THR A 75 -5.59 -16.56 17.01
CA THR A 75 -5.52 -18.03 16.86
C THR A 75 -5.11 -18.46 15.45
N LYS A 76 -4.91 -17.51 14.54
CA LYS A 76 -4.54 -17.82 13.15
C LYS A 76 -3.10 -18.34 13.03
N GLU A 77 -2.96 -19.26 12.08
CA GLU A 77 -1.67 -19.67 11.54
C GLU A 77 -1.73 -19.48 10.01
N VAL A 78 -0.87 -18.62 9.48
CA VAL A 78 -0.79 -18.32 8.04
C VAL A 78 0.65 -18.52 7.58
N GLY A 79 0.84 -19.35 6.56
CA GLY A 79 2.16 -19.70 6.04
C GLY A 79 3.07 -20.38 7.08
N GLY A 80 2.49 -21.12 8.04
CA GLY A 80 3.21 -21.74 9.15
C GLY A 80 3.64 -20.78 10.27
N GLN A 81 3.17 -19.53 10.24
CA GLN A 81 3.52 -18.49 11.20
C GLN A 81 2.32 -18.14 12.09
N GLN A 82 2.56 -18.08 13.39
CA GLN A 82 1.62 -17.61 14.42
C GLN A 82 1.95 -16.17 14.85
N GLY A 83 1.13 -15.59 15.74
CA GLY A 83 1.32 -14.24 16.26
C GLY A 83 0.58 -13.18 15.46
N TRP A 84 -0.38 -13.59 14.66
CA TRP A 84 -1.28 -12.69 13.94
C TRP A 84 -2.20 -11.94 14.90
N ARG A 85 -2.58 -10.75 14.54
CA ARG A 85 -3.48 -9.88 15.32
C ARG A 85 -4.36 -9.03 14.42
N ALA A 86 -5.40 -8.46 14.98
CA ALA A 86 -6.16 -7.41 14.32
C ALA A 86 -5.29 -6.14 14.17
N PRO A 87 -5.33 -5.44 13.04
CA PRO A 87 -4.62 -4.18 12.85
C PRO A 87 -5.27 -3.04 13.63
N SER A 88 -4.50 -2.04 14.01
CA SER A 88 -5.06 -0.75 14.44
C SER A 88 -5.69 -0.01 13.25
N ILE A 89 -6.48 1.04 13.54
CA ILE A 89 -7.05 1.90 12.50
C ILE A 89 -5.95 2.53 11.64
N ASP A 90 -4.86 3.00 12.24
CA ASP A 90 -3.76 3.62 11.52
C ASP A 90 -3.00 2.62 10.66
N GLU A 91 -2.81 1.39 11.15
CA GLU A 91 -2.18 0.33 10.35
C GLU A 91 -3.05 -0.05 9.15
N LEU A 92 -4.34 -0.29 9.32
CA LEU A 92 -5.20 -0.67 8.20
C LEU A 92 -5.31 0.45 7.14
N LYS A 93 -5.35 1.71 7.58
CA LYS A 93 -5.33 2.87 6.69
C LYS A 93 -4.06 2.97 5.83
N THR A 94 -2.94 2.38 6.26
CA THR A 94 -1.72 2.37 5.42
C THR A 94 -1.89 1.62 4.11
N LEU A 95 -2.83 0.70 4.02
CA LEU A 95 -3.16 -0.02 2.79
C LEU A 95 -3.99 0.80 1.81
N ILE A 96 -4.63 1.88 2.27
CA ILE A 96 -5.58 2.65 1.47
C ILE A 96 -4.86 3.55 0.46
N ASP A 97 -5.34 3.51 -0.76
CA ASP A 97 -5.05 4.47 -1.82
C ASP A 97 -6.36 5.19 -2.21
N THR A 98 -6.51 6.43 -1.77
CA THR A 98 -7.72 7.23 -2.02
C THR A 98 -7.90 7.64 -3.48
N SER A 99 -6.92 7.41 -4.34
CA SER A 99 -7.06 7.57 -5.80
C SER A 99 -7.76 6.38 -6.45
N GLN A 100 -7.90 5.27 -5.70
CA GLN A 100 -8.57 4.05 -6.12
C GLN A 100 -9.86 3.85 -5.33
N HIS A 101 -10.75 3.04 -5.86
CA HIS A 101 -11.99 2.66 -5.22
C HIS A 101 -12.40 1.28 -5.73
N ASP A 102 -13.16 0.55 -4.92
CA ASP A 102 -13.76 -0.74 -5.28
C ASP A 102 -12.76 -1.83 -5.72
N PRO A 103 -11.71 -2.15 -4.96
CA PRO A 103 -11.32 -1.66 -3.65
C PRO A 103 -10.35 -0.48 -3.69
N ALA A 104 -10.32 0.33 -2.62
CA ALA A 104 -9.42 1.45 -2.42
C ALA A 104 -7.99 1.00 -2.05
N LEU A 105 -7.35 0.24 -2.91
CA LEU A 105 -6.00 -0.30 -2.77
C LEU A 105 -5.08 0.17 -3.89
N PRO A 106 -3.78 0.31 -3.65
CA PRO A 106 -2.81 0.68 -4.68
C PRO A 106 -2.87 -0.27 -5.88
N ALA A 107 -2.85 0.28 -7.09
CA ALA A 107 -2.85 -0.52 -8.31
C ALA A 107 -1.64 -1.47 -8.35
N GLY A 108 -1.87 -2.74 -8.77
CA GLY A 108 -0.83 -3.76 -8.85
C GLY A 108 -0.43 -4.38 -7.50
N HIS A 109 -1.23 -4.19 -6.45
CA HIS A 109 -1.02 -4.89 -5.18
C HIS A 109 -1.12 -6.43 -5.34
N PRO A 110 -0.35 -7.24 -4.57
CA PRO A 110 -0.34 -8.69 -4.70
C PRO A 110 -1.40 -9.40 -3.83
N PHE A 111 -2.29 -8.66 -3.18
CA PHE A 111 -3.38 -9.24 -2.39
C PHE A 111 -4.44 -9.86 -3.28
N SER A 112 -5.10 -10.92 -2.81
CA SER A 112 -6.19 -11.57 -3.53
C SER A 112 -7.50 -11.54 -2.75
N ASN A 113 -8.60 -11.66 -3.49
CA ASN A 113 -9.96 -11.77 -2.94
C ASN A 113 -10.38 -10.65 -1.98
N ILE A 114 -9.76 -9.47 -2.13
CA ILE A 114 -10.15 -8.29 -1.35
C ILE A 114 -11.53 -7.83 -1.82
N LYS A 115 -12.45 -7.74 -0.88
CA LYS A 115 -13.80 -7.25 -1.16
C LYS A 115 -13.90 -5.77 -0.79
N SER A 116 -14.65 -5.04 -1.59
CA SER A 116 -15.02 -3.64 -1.35
C SER A 116 -16.06 -3.53 -0.25
N GLU A 117 -15.69 -4.04 0.92
CA GLU A 117 -16.53 -4.08 2.11
C GLU A 117 -15.90 -3.27 3.24
N ILE A 118 -16.52 -3.31 4.40
CA ILE A 118 -16.02 -2.67 5.62
C ILE A 118 -15.28 -3.71 6.44
N TYR A 119 -14.08 -3.35 6.90
CA TYR A 119 -13.21 -4.20 7.70
C TYR A 119 -12.99 -3.62 9.08
N TRP A 120 -13.15 -4.46 10.12
CA TRP A 120 -12.84 -4.10 11.49
C TRP A 120 -11.37 -3.76 11.70
N THR A 121 -11.11 -2.93 12.69
CA THR A 121 -9.78 -2.74 13.28
C THR A 121 -9.78 -3.17 14.74
N ALA A 122 -8.60 -3.26 15.38
CA ALA A 122 -8.50 -3.50 16.82
C ALA A 122 -8.80 -2.25 17.66
N THR A 123 -9.01 -1.07 17.04
CA THR A 123 -9.12 0.21 17.70
C THR A 123 -10.56 0.46 18.16
N PRO A 124 -10.87 0.49 19.47
CA PRO A 124 -12.17 0.92 19.96
C PRO A 124 -12.33 2.43 19.78
N ASP A 125 -13.56 2.91 19.73
CA ASP A 125 -13.81 4.35 19.81
C ASP A 125 -13.50 4.84 21.24
N PRO A 126 -12.68 5.88 21.43
CA PRO A 126 -12.33 6.38 22.75
C PRO A 126 -13.48 7.10 23.48
N LYS A 127 -14.56 7.40 22.76
CA LYS A 127 -15.74 8.11 23.30
C LYS A 127 -16.91 7.19 23.61
N ASP A 128 -16.90 5.98 23.04
CA ASP A 128 -18.00 5.03 23.19
C ASP A 128 -17.44 3.59 23.20
N ASP A 129 -17.54 2.94 24.35
CA ASP A 129 -16.98 1.62 24.59
C ASP A 129 -17.70 0.48 23.83
N ILE A 130 -18.91 0.72 23.33
CA ILE A 130 -19.65 -0.24 22.49
C ILE A 130 -19.36 -0.08 21.00
N VAL A 131 -18.54 0.90 20.60
CA VAL A 131 -18.20 1.25 19.20
C VAL A 131 -16.74 0.93 18.93
N ALA A 132 -16.43 0.58 17.68
CA ALA A 132 -15.06 0.39 17.19
C ALA A 132 -14.87 1.01 15.80
N TRP A 133 -13.60 1.35 15.52
CA TRP A 133 -13.17 1.85 14.21
C TRP A 133 -13.07 0.73 13.18
N GLN A 134 -13.41 1.06 11.97
CA GLN A 134 -13.35 0.22 10.78
C GLN A 134 -12.94 1.05 9.57
N VAL A 135 -12.56 0.40 8.47
CA VAL A 135 -12.22 1.04 7.20
C VAL A 135 -13.09 0.47 6.10
N SER A 136 -13.68 1.35 5.31
CA SER A 136 -14.39 0.99 4.09
C SER A 136 -13.40 0.81 2.95
N PHE A 137 -13.24 -0.40 2.43
CA PHE A 137 -12.42 -0.65 1.23
C PHE A 137 -13.14 -0.28 -0.08
N PHE A 138 -14.41 0.10 0.00
CA PHE A 138 -15.10 0.70 -1.14
C PHE A 138 -14.60 2.11 -1.41
N SER A 139 -14.52 2.94 -0.35
CA SER A 139 -14.20 4.39 -0.46
C SER A 139 -12.82 4.76 0.10
N GLY A 140 -12.20 3.89 0.90
CA GLY A 140 -10.98 4.22 1.65
C GLY A 140 -11.22 4.98 2.96
N GLU A 141 -12.47 5.31 3.29
CA GLU A 141 -12.79 6.14 4.45
C GLU A 141 -12.81 5.34 5.77
N PRO A 142 -12.27 5.90 6.87
CA PRO A 142 -12.48 5.38 8.20
C PRO A 142 -13.90 5.69 8.66
N VAL A 143 -14.55 4.72 9.27
CA VAL A 143 -15.91 4.85 9.83
C VAL A 143 -15.97 4.16 11.20
N THR A 144 -17.00 4.41 11.97
CA THR A 144 -17.26 3.73 13.25
C THR A 144 -18.61 3.03 13.22
N ASP A 145 -18.74 1.94 13.98
CA ASP A 145 -20.00 1.24 14.14
C ASP A 145 -20.02 0.47 15.48
N GLN A 146 -21.19 0.03 15.87
CA GLN A 146 -21.35 -0.79 17.08
C GLN A 146 -20.62 -2.13 16.92
N LYS A 147 -19.92 -2.54 17.98
CA LYS A 147 -19.17 -3.81 18.04
C LYS A 147 -20.05 -5.06 17.83
N SER A 148 -21.37 -4.92 17.96
CA SER A 148 -22.37 -5.96 17.67
C SER A 148 -22.63 -6.16 16.17
N GLY A 149 -22.22 -5.21 15.32
CA GLY A 149 -22.28 -5.35 13.87
C GLY A 149 -21.33 -6.44 13.39
N THR A 150 -21.62 -7.06 12.25
CA THR A 150 -20.75 -8.10 11.66
C THR A 150 -20.02 -7.54 10.47
N ARG A 151 -18.68 -7.66 10.46
CA ARG A 151 -17.80 -7.20 9.40
C ARG A 151 -16.67 -8.20 9.19
N ARG A 152 -15.95 -8.03 8.10
CA ARG A 152 -14.68 -8.73 7.87
C ARG A 152 -13.59 -8.21 8.78
N LEU A 153 -12.54 -8.99 8.92
CA LEU A 153 -11.29 -8.56 9.51
C LEU A 153 -10.13 -9.07 8.65
N TRP A 154 -9.10 -8.24 8.52
CA TRP A 154 -7.85 -8.57 7.84
C TRP A 154 -6.73 -8.63 8.87
N CYS A 155 -6.14 -9.80 9.10
CA CYS A 155 -5.14 -9.93 10.14
C CYS A 155 -3.76 -9.48 9.66
N VAL A 156 -2.97 -9.00 10.61
CA VAL A 156 -1.62 -8.49 10.40
C VAL A 156 -0.64 -9.12 11.38
N LEU A 157 0.61 -9.27 10.97
CA LEU A 157 1.72 -9.76 11.78
C LEU A 157 2.79 -8.67 11.92
N GLY A 158 3.37 -8.56 13.12
CA GLY A 158 4.41 -7.58 13.44
C GLY A 158 3.85 -6.25 13.95
N GLU A 159 4.76 -5.28 14.12
CA GLU A 159 4.47 -3.92 14.57
C GLU A 159 4.88 -2.93 13.48
N SER A 160 4.09 -1.86 13.33
CA SER A 160 4.39 -0.78 12.39
C SER A 160 5.68 -0.07 12.78
N ARG A 161 6.55 0.17 11.82
CA ARG A 161 7.71 1.05 12.02
C ARG A 161 7.21 2.48 12.22
N LYS A 162 7.69 3.11 13.28
CA LYS A 162 7.45 4.53 13.55
C LYS A 162 8.35 5.40 12.68
#